data_f7957d8e93ff9acfba638a389c3e51f1
#
_entry.id   f7957d8e93ff9acfba638a389c3e51f1
#
_cell.length_a   1.000
_cell.length_b   1.000
_cell.length_c   1.000
_cell.angle_alpha   90.00
_cell.angle_beta   90.00
_cell.angle_gamma   90.00
#
_symmetry.space_group_name_H-M   'P 1'
#
loop_
_entity.id
_entity.type
_entity.pdbx_description
1 polymer ?
#
loop_
_entity_poly.entity_id
_entity_poly.type
_entity_poly.pdbx_seq_one_letter_code
_entity_poly.pdbx_strand_id
1 'polypeptide(L)'
;MKYESTEGMKIFEPFSIKSMHLKNRLGIGPYGSHPAGEDGSPNETTVRYYETLAESNIGFIMVGNSDPVPRNSGMEKYSSRVKLRISDDQDTEGWSKVVAAIHKHDVSCGIQLGLFGMINNNFFSEMEPDLKKYAFSQMGTAKTLTEMPEGYIISKEDIKRFIKFCGQAARRAKEAGFDCVSVHNAHSDIMLGACSLDPMFNNRDDEYGGDIEGRLRFTVELIQEIRRNVGDLPITMRINGDDVKGELGNSLEDICKYIVPELEKAGLDAIDVSQGGAMYAGHGNLPTLYYPRACWMHVSSAIKKHATVPVFGVGRVTSLEMAEKILREGLVDILYFGRQSYVDNQVLNKFREGKCMPSDVRQCLGCDTVCFPCAMNYEAPGMRGEEILPLAAAEKPKDVLIIGGGVGGMEAARIAAARGHKVTLWEKASKLGGAVGVLTTTPHLAEFQNAVDYLSGQMADLNV
;
A
#
# COMPACT_ATOMS: atom_id res chain seq x y z
N MET A 1 1.76 0.04 -28.26
CA MET A 1 2.77 -0.89 -28.80
C MET A 1 2.26 -2.29 -28.51
N LYS A 2 2.16 -3.18 -29.49
CA LYS A 2 1.97 -4.60 -29.22
C LYS A 2 3.33 -5.13 -28.78
N TYR A 3 3.47 -5.61 -27.56
CA TYR A 3 4.65 -6.37 -27.18
C TYR A 3 4.49 -7.78 -27.76
N GLU A 4 5.35 -8.12 -28.70
CA GLU A 4 5.34 -9.45 -29.34
C GLU A 4 5.88 -10.54 -28.40
N SER A 5 6.60 -10.14 -27.35
CA SER A 5 7.19 -11.03 -26.34
C SER A 5 7.40 -10.28 -25.01
N THR A 6 7.34 -11.02 -23.91
CA THR A 6 7.77 -10.54 -22.57
C THR A 6 9.26 -10.76 -22.33
N GLU A 7 9.95 -11.39 -23.28
CA GLU A 7 11.38 -11.70 -23.20
C GLU A 7 12.22 -10.41 -23.19
N GLY A 8 13.16 -10.31 -22.25
CA GLY A 8 14.02 -9.14 -22.09
C GLY A 8 13.34 -7.92 -21.43
N MET A 9 12.10 -8.05 -20.95
CA MET A 9 11.46 -7.00 -20.18
C MET A 9 11.96 -6.99 -18.74
N LYS A 10 12.34 -5.79 -18.27
CA LYS A 10 12.92 -5.56 -16.95
C LYS A 10 11.95 -5.94 -15.83
N ILE A 11 10.66 -5.74 -16.02
CA ILE A 11 9.63 -6.08 -15.04
C ILE A 11 9.63 -7.58 -14.71
N PHE A 12 9.99 -8.46 -15.64
CA PHE A 12 9.99 -9.92 -15.43
C PHE A 12 11.36 -10.48 -15.02
N GLU A 13 12.38 -9.65 -14.91
CA GLU A 13 13.66 -10.10 -14.40
C GLU A 13 13.57 -10.42 -12.90
N PRO A 14 14.13 -11.56 -12.44
CA PRO A 14 14.20 -11.86 -11.02
C PRO A 14 15.09 -10.86 -10.29
N PHE A 15 14.89 -10.72 -9.00
CA PHE A 15 15.69 -9.88 -8.12
C PHE A 15 15.86 -10.51 -6.75
N SER A 16 16.97 -10.21 -6.07
CA SER A 16 17.23 -10.75 -4.73
C SER A 16 17.66 -9.66 -3.76
N ILE A 17 17.16 -9.76 -2.54
CA ILE A 17 17.61 -8.98 -1.39
C ILE A 17 18.01 -9.99 -0.32
N LYS A 18 19.31 -10.23 -0.16
CA LYS A 18 19.84 -11.35 0.68
C LYS A 18 19.15 -12.67 0.34
N SER A 19 18.47 -13.28 1.32
CA SER A 19 17.75 -14.55 1.18
C SER A 19 16.39 -14.43 0.52
N MET A 20 15.84 -13.23 0.35
CA MET A 20 14.56 -13.01 -0.31
C MET A 20 14.74 -12.98 -1.83
N HIS A 21 14.01 -13.84 -2.56
CA HIS A 21 14.10 -13.99 -4.00
C HIS A 21 12.78 -13.66 -4.67
N LEU A 22 12.74 -12.60 -5.43
CA LEU A 22 11.58 -12.15 -6.18
C LEU A 22 11.64 -12.70 -7.61
N LYS A 23 10.58 -13.37 -8.07
CA LYS A 23 10.46 -13.88 -9.45
C LYS A 23 10.32 -12.80 -10.52
N ASN A 24 9.97 -11.57 -10.11
CA ASN A 24 9.92 -10.37 -10.96
C ASN A 24 10.02 -9.12 -10.09
N ARG A 25 10.15 -7.94 -10.72
CA ARG A 25 10.42 -6.66 -10.06
C ARG A 25 9.18 -5.87 -9.66
N LEU A 26 8.01 -6.51 -9.68
CA LEU A 26 6.76 -5.86 -9.26
C LEU A 26 6.30 -6.40 -7.91
N GLY A 27 5.80 -5.51 -7.08
CA GLY A 27 5.26 -5.84 -5.75
C GLY A 27 3.91 -5.19 -5.48
N ILE A 28 3.19 -5.75 -4.53
CA ILE A 28 2.03 -5.11 -3.89
C ILE A 28 2.53 -4.53 -2.56
N GLY A 29 2.44 -3.21 -2.42
CA GLY A 29 2.82 -2.52 -1.18
C GLY A 29 1.83 -2.76 -0.05
N PRO A 30 2.21 -2.45 1.18
CA PRO A 30 1.33 -2.59 2.33
C PRO A 30 0.14 -1.64 2.21
N TYR A 31 -1.04 -2.15 2.54
CA TYR A 31 -2.29 -1.40 2.49
C TYR A 31 -3.01 -1.47 3.84
N GLY A 32 -3.48 -0.34 4.36
CA GLY A 32 -3.84 -0.16 5.76
C GLY A 32 -5.15 -0.79 6.24
N SER A 33 -5.89 -1.53 5.41
CA SER A 33 -7.15 -2.17 5.82
C SER A 33 -7.19 -3.60 5.34
N HIS A 34 -7.21 -4.54 6.28
CA HIS A 34 -7.19 -5.97 5.97
C HIS A 34 -8.25 -6.70 6.78
N PRO A 35 -8.84 -7.77 6.22
CA PRO A 35 -9.69 -8.63 7.03
C PRO A 35 -8.86 -9.30 8.13
N ALA A 36 -9.38 -9.29 9.35
CA ALA A 36 -8.78 -9.91 10.52
C ALA A 36 -9.87 -10.44 11.44
N GLY A 37 -9.49 -11.29 12.38
CA GLY A 37 -10.34 -11.65 13.50
C GLY A 37 -10.70 -10.46 14.39
N GLU A 38 -11.68 -10.62 15.25
CA GLU A 38 -12.09 -9.56 16.18
C GLU A 38 -10.96 -9.12 17.13
N ASP A 39 -10.06 -10.05 17.47
CA ASP A 39 -8.88 -9.82 18.30
C ASP A 39 -7.67 -9.29 17.50
N GLY A 40 -7.80 -9.15 16.18
CA GLY A 40 -6.74 -8.72 15.26
C GLY A 40 -5.84 -9.85 14.76
N SER A 41 -6.06 -11.09 15.15
CA SER A 41 -5.32 -12.24 14.62
C SER A 41 -5.70 -12.53 13.17
N PRO A 42 -4.75 -13.02 12.32
CA PRO A 42 -5.09 -13.50 10.98
C PRO A 42 -6.06 -14.68 11.05
N ASN A 43 -7.06 -14.67 10.18
CA ASN A 43 -8.07 -15.72 10.05
C ASN A 43 -8.16 -16.23 8.60
N GLU A 44 -9.10 -17.12 8.30
CA GLU A 44 -9.26 -17.66 6.95
C GLU A 44 -9.58 -16.60 5.89
N THR A 45 -10.29 -15.54 6.26
CA THR A 45 -10.55 -14.42 5.34
C THR A 45 -9.25 -13.66 5.03
N THR A 46 -8.37 -13.50 6.02
CA THR A 46 -7.03 -12.94 5.82
C THR A 46 -6.22 -13.81 4.86
N VAL A 47 -6.24 -15.13 5.06
CA VAL A 47 -5.54 -16.09 4.18
C VAL A 47 -6.04 -15.96 2.73
N ARG A 48 -7.35 -16.05 2.52
CA ARG A 48 -7.95 -15.94 1.18
C ARG A 48 -7.63 -14.61 0.50
N TYR A 49 -7.68 -13.51 1.26
CA TYR A 49 -7.36 -12.19 0.74
C TYR A 49 -5.95 -12.13 0.14
N TYR A 50 -4.95 -12.59 0.88
CA TYR A 50 -3.56 -12.56 0.40
C TYR A 50 -3.29 -13.62 -0.67
N GLU A 51 -3.94 -14.79 -0.61
CA GLU A 51 -3.85 -15.80 -1.68
C GLU A 51 -4.38 -15.25 -3.00
N THR A 52 -5.54 -14.57 -2.98
CA THR A 52 -6.10 -13.92 -4.19
C THR A 52 -5.16 -12.88 -4.79
N LEU A 53 -4.44 -12.13 -3.95
CA LEU A 53 -3.43 -11.19 -4.43
C LEU A 53 -2.21 -11.93 -5.04
N ALA A 54 -1.82 -13.06 -4.46
CA ALA A 54 -0.70 -13.86 -4.96
C ALA A 54 -0.97 -14.53 -6.31
N GLU A 55 -2.23 -14.84 -6.63
CA GLU A 55 -2.67 -15.33 -7.94
C GLU A 55 -2.36 -14.38 -9.10
N SER A 56 -2.06 -13.12 -8.81
CA SER A 56 -1.66 -12.10 -9.78
C SER A 56 -0.31 -12.37 -10.46
N ASN A 57 0.45 -13.37 -10.03
CA ASN A 57 1.83 -13.63 -10.46
C ASN A 57 2.81 -12.48 -10.18
N ILE A 58 2.51 -11.62 -9.25
CA ILE A 58 3.44 -10.57 -8.78
C ILE A 58 4.66 -11.19 -8.10
N GLY A 59 5.79 -10.49 -8.06
CA GLY A 59 7.02 -11.01 -7.44
C GLY A 59 7.04 -10.93 -5.93
N PHE A 60 6.31 -9.95 -5.37
CA PHE A 60 6.39 -9.64 -3.94
C PHE A 60 5.08 -9.07 -3.38
N ILE A 61 4.73 -9.47 -2.17
CA ILE A 61 3.63 -8.87 -1.40
C ILE A 61 4.14 -8.41 -0.04
N MET A 62 3.99 -7.12 0.26
CA MET A 62 4.20 -6.60 1.61
C MET A 62 2.87 -6.64 2.35
N VAL A 63 2.79 -7.54 3.32
CA VAL A 63 1.63 -7.70 4.20
C VAL A 63 1.62 -6.59 5.25
N GLY A 64 0.48 -6.14 5.63
CA GLY A 64 0.33 -5.20 6.74
C GLY A 64 -0.12 -3.84 6.30
N ASN A 65 -0.23 -3.02 7.19
CA ASN A 65 0.43 -2.70 8.46
C ASN A 65 -0.05 -3.63 9.61
N SER A 66 0.88 -4.18 10.40
CA SER A 66 0.58 -5.09 11.51
C SER A 66 1.11 -4.53 12.83
N ASP A 67 0.28 -4.60 13.88
CA ASP A 67 0.55 -4.02 15.19
C ASP A 67 1.45 -4.97 16.03
N PRO A 68 2.63 -4.52 16.47
CA PRO A 68 3.54 -5.29 17.30
C PRO A 68 3.26 -5.19 18.82
N VAL A 69 2.34 -4.32 19.26
CA VAL A 69 2.10 -4.06 20.69
C VAL A 69 1.34 -5.22 21.33
N PRO A 70 1.92 -5.91 22.33
CA PRO A 70 1.27 -7.06 22.98
C PRO A 70 -0.07 -6.68 23.62
N ARG A 71 -1.02 -7.62 23.56
CA ARG A 71 -2.31 -7.49 24.26
C ARG A 71 -2.04 -7.41 25.76
N ASN A 72 -2.81 -6.58 26.46
CA ASN A 72 -2.70 -6.37 27.92
C ASN A 72 -1.31 -5.86 28.39
N SER A 73 -0.56 -5.18 27.52
CA SER A 73 0.76 -4.63 27.86
C SER A 73 0.70 -3.32 28.67
N GLY A 74 -0.49 -2.70 28.75
CA GLY A 74 -0.67 -1.34 29.28
C GLY A 74 -0.22 -0.25 28.30
N MET A 75 0.10 -0.64 27.05
CA MET A 75 0.50 0.28 25.98
C MET A 75 -0.52 0.32 24.83
N GLU A 76 -1.71 -0.22 25.02
CA GLU A 76 -2.76 -0.29 24.02
C GLU A 76 -3.22 1.09 23.55
N LYS A 77 -3.05 2.12 24.36
CA LYS A 77 -3.29 3.52 23.99
C LYS A 77 -2.44 3.97 22.79
N TYR A 78 -1.28 3.34 22.58
CA TYR A 78 -0.39 3.57 21.44
C TYR A 78 -0.60 2.54 20.33
N SER A 79 -1.39 1.50 20.58
CA SER A 79 -1.72 0.49 19.59
C SER A 79 -2.70 1.07 18.58
N SER A 80 -2.48 0.72 17.34
CA SER A 80 -3.42 1.03 16.30
C SER A 80 -4.71 0.22 16.46
N ARG A 81 -5.83 0.77 16.01
CA ARG A 81 -7.02 -0.01 15.67
C ARG A 81 -6.85 -0.72 14.32
N VAL A 82 -5.66 -0.74 13.74
CA VAL A 82 -5.36 -1.64 12.62
C VAL A 82 -5.68 -3.05 13.08
N LYS A 83 -6.50 -3.72 12.30
CA LYS A 83 -7.08 -4.99 12.71
C LYS A 83 -6.06 -6.12 12.78
N LEU A 84 -5.00 -6.08 11.96
CA LEU A 84 -3.98 -7.13 11.95
C LEU A 84 -2.91 -6.91 13.02
N ARG A 85 -2.56 -7.98 13.72
CA ARG A 85 -1.56 -8.01 14.79
C ARG A 85 -0.54 -9.11 14.59
N ILE A 86 0.66 -8.86 15.10
CA ILE A 86 1.73 -9.85 15.29
C ILE A 86 2.35 -9.65 16.68
N SER A 87 1.49 -9.37 17.62
CA SER A 87 1.84 -8.88 18.95
C SER A 87 2.16 -9.98 19.96
N ASP A 88 1.57 -11.15 19.76
CA ASP A 88 1.67 -12.28 20.69
C ASP A 88 1.95 -13.59 19.95
N ASP A 89 2.48 -14.60 20.65
CA ASP A 89 2.88 -15.87 20.02
C ASP A 89 1.70 -16.63 19.40
N GLN A 90 0.47 -16.39 19.90
CA GLN A 90 -0.76 -16.94 19.30
C GLN A 90 -1.00 -16.46 17.86
N ASP A 91 -0.46 -15.30 17.47
CA ASP A 91 -0.65 -14.76 16.12
C ASP A 91 0.17 -15.52 15.07
N THR A 92 1.25 -16.20 15.50
CA THR A 92 2.24 -16.84 14.61
C THR A 92 1.62 -17.92 13.73
N GLU A 93 0.74 -18.78 14.25
CA GLU A 93 0.08 -19.84 13.47
C GLU A 93 -0.80 -19.26 12.35
N GLY A 94 -1.59 -18.23 12.64
CA GLY A 94 -2.42 -17.56 11.64
C GLY A 94 -1.56 -16.97 10.52
N TRP A 95 -0.45 -16.33 10.89
CA TRP A 95 0.50 -15.79 9.90
C TRP A 95 1.19 -16.86 9.07
N SER A 96 1.54 -18.02 9.65
CA SER A 96 2.11 -19.12 8.88
C SER A 96 1.17 -19.62 7.77
N LYS A 97 -0.14 -19.62 8.04
CA LYS A 97 -1.15 -19.98 7.03
C LYS A 97 -1.22 -18.94 5.90
N VAL A 98 -1.12 -17.65 6.23
CA VAL A 98 -1.07 -16.56 5.23
C VAL A 98 0.18 -16.69 4.36
N VAL A 99 1.35 -16.87 4.98
CA VAL A 99 2.63 -17.06 4.27
C VAL A 99 2.56 -18.27 3.34
N ALA A 100 2.09 -19.42 3.83
CA ALA A 100 1.96 -20.63 3.02
C ALA A 100 1.03 -20.43 1.80
N ALA A 101 -0.07 -19.70 1.98
CA ALA A 101 -1.00 -19.37 0.89
C ALA A 101 -0.36 -18.48 -0.18
N ILE A 102 0.47 -17.53 0.22
CA ILE A 102 1.23 -16.66 -0.72
C ILE A 102 2.31 -17.46 -1.43
N HIS A 103 3.12 -18.22 -0.69
CA HIS A 103 4.23 -19.01 -1.23
C HIS A 103 3.77 -20.12 -2.20
N LYS A 104 2.55 -20.63 -2.07
CA LYS A 104 1.93 -21.58 -3.01
C LYS A 104 1.95 -21.06 -4.47
N HIS A 105 1.98 -19.74 -4.65
CA HIS A 105 2.01 -19.07 -5.96
C HIS A 105 3.43 -18.62 -6.36
N ASP A 106 4.47 -19.09 -5.68
CA ASP A 106 5.85 -18.65 -5.90
C ASP A 106 5.99 -17.11 -5.79
N VAL A 107 5.38 -16.53 -4.77
CA VAL A 107 5.44 -15.11 -4.46
C VAL A 107 6.10 -14.93 -3.11
N SER A 108 7.15 -14.10 -3.06
CA SER A 108 7.79 -13.75 -1.78
C SER A 108 6.92 -12.76 -0.99
N CYS A 109 6.96 -12.83 0.32
CA CYS A 109 6.20 -11.93 1.16
C CYS A 109 6.97 -11.38 2.36
N GLY A 110 6.72 -10.12 2.64
CA GLY A 110 7.18 -9.45 3.87
C GLY A 110 6.03 -9.02 4.74
N ILE A 111 6.31 -8.73 6.00
CA ILE A 111 5.34 -8.13 6.93
C ILE A 111 5.81 -6.75 7.36
N GLN A 112 4.94 -5.76 7.26
CA GLN A 112 5.23 -4.41 7.72
C GLN A 112 4.72 -4.21 9.15
N LEU A 113 5.65 -3.89 10.05
CA LEU A 113 5.35 -3.50 11.42
C LEU A 113 5.01 -2.01 11.46
N GLY A 114 3.86 -1.69 11.98
CA GLY A 114 3.39 -0.32 12.13
C GLY A 114 3.27 0.06 13.60
N LEU A 115 4.03 1.05 13.98
CA LEU A 115 3.89 1.72 15.26
C LEU A 115 3.07 2.98 15.06
N PHE A 116 1.77 2.89 15.29
CA PHE A 116 0.94 4.08 15.34
C PHE A 116 1.27 4.83 16.63
N GLY A 117 1.88 5.98 16.49
CA GLY A 117 2.11 6.91 17.58
C GLY A 117 1.20 8.11 17.43
N MET A 118 0.91 8.80 18.45
CA MET A 118 0.33 10.14 18.59
C MET A 118 -1.03 10.43 17.95
N ILE A 119 -1.38 9.90 16.77
CA ILE A 119 -2.69 10.12 16.16
C ILE A 119 -3.32 8.77 15.88
N ASN A 120 -3.76 8.11 16.92
CA ASN A 120 -4.74 7.05 16.84
C ASN A 120 -6.03 7.63 16.23
N ASN A 121 -6.69 6.93 15.32
CA ASN A 121 -8.03 7.31 14.87
C ASN A 121 -9.02 7.48 16.03
N ASN A 122 -8.74 6.90 17.20
CA ASN A 122 -9.45 7.13 18.45
C ASN A 122 -9.18 8.50 19.07
N PHE A 123 -7.99 9.05 18.87
CA PHE A 123 -7.71 10.40 19.34
C PHE A 123 -8.81 11.34 18.84
N PHE A 124 -9.17 11.23 17.56
CA PHE A 124 -10.26 12.03 16.99
C PHE A 124 -11.67 11.55 17.37
N SER A 125 -11.88 10.26 17.66
CA SER A 125 -13.21 9.75 18.02
C SER A 125 -13.54 9.88 19.50
N GLU A 126 -12.54 9.89 20.37
CA GLU A 126 -12.67 9.96 21.83
C GLU A 126 -12.40 11.38 22.39
N MET A 127 -11.88 12.29 21.57
CA MET A 127 -11.76 13.69 21.94
C MET A 127 -13.14 14.31 22.18
N GLU A 128 -13.26 15.09 23.24
CA GLU A 128 -14.38 16.00 23.42
C GLU A 128 -14.63 16.83 22.17
N PRO A 129 -15.88 17.14 21.81
CA PRO A 129 -16.21 17.85 20.56
C PRO A 129 -15.42 19.14 20.33
N ASP A 130 -15.08 19.85 21.38
CA ASP A 130 -14.30 21.09 21.32
C ASP A 130 -12.82 20.82 21.01
N LEU A 131 -12.25 19.73 21.51
CA LEU A 131 -10.89 19.28 21.19
C LEU A 131 -10.79 18.72 19.75
N LYS A 132 -11.82 18.03 19.26
CA LYS A 132 -11.91 17.63 17.84
C LYS A 132 -11.88 18.84 16.92
N LYS A 133 -12.64 19.88 17.26
CA LYS A 133 -12.67 21.14 16.54
C LYS A 133 -11.30 21.84 16.57
N TYR A 134 -10.62 21.79 17.72
CA TYR A 134 -9.29 22.34 17.90
C TYR A 134 -8.22 21.57 17.11
N ALA A 135 -8.22 20.25 17.16
CA ALA A 135 -7.31 19.41 16.39
C ALA A 135 -7.48 19.63 14.88
N PHE A 136 -8.71 19.66 14.36
CA PHE A 136 -8.99 19.94 12.96
C PHE A 136 -8.62 21.37 12.54
N SER A 137 -8.83 22.37 13.37
CA SER A 137 -8.50 23.76 13.07
C SER A 137 -7.00 24.06 13.17
N GLN A 138 -6.24 23.26 13.91
CA GLN A 138 -4.80 23.40 14.11
C GLN A 138 -3.96 22.57 13.15
N MET A 139 -4.57 21.72 12.30
CA MET A 139 -3.86 20.95 11.29
C MET A 139 -3.10 21.81 10.27
N GLY A 140 -3.38 23.12 10.18
CA GLY A 140 -2.62 24.09 9.39
C GLY A 140 -1.51 24.81 10.17
N THR A 141 -1.43 24.59 11.49
CA THR A 141 -0.42 25.18 12.38
C THR A 141 0.02 24.13 13.37
N ALA A 142 0.55 23.00 12.85
CA ALA A 142 0.92 21.88 13.69
C ALA A 142 1.81 22.35 14.82
N LYS A 143 1.27 22.26 16.00
CA LYS A 143 1.96 22.52 17.23
C LYS A 143 2.76 21.28 17.59
N THR A 144 3.90 21.52 18.16
CA THR A 144 4.91 20.51 18.49
C THR A 144 4.40 19.47 19.50
N LEU A 145 5.09 18.35 19.61
CA LEU A 145 4.81 17.28 20.59
C LEU A 145 4.62 17.79 22.04
N THR A 146 5.27 18.90 22.40
CA THR A 146 5.14 19.53 23.71
C THR A 146 3.81 20.23 23.98
N GLU A 147 3.01 20.45 22.93
CA GLU A 147 1.69 21.07 23.03
C GLU A 147 0.54 20.05 23.04
N MET A 148 0.87 18.75 22.97
CA MET A 148 -0.09 17.67 23.16
C MET A 148 -0.50 17.58 24.64
N PRO A 149 -1.73 17.16 24.94
CA PRO A 149 -2.15 16.93 26.31
C PRO A 149 -1.20 16.00 27.05
N GLU A 150 -0.95 16.29 28.32
CA GLU A 150 -0.10 15.48 29.18
C GLU A 150 -0.56 14.01 29.17
N GLY A 151 0.40 13.08 28.94
CA GLY A 151 0.11 11.64 28.78
C GLY A 151 0.05 11.13 27.34
N TYR A 152 0.15 11.98 26.32
CA TYR A 152 0.32 11.59 24.92
C TYR A 152 1.78 11.66 24.46
N ILE A 153 2.67 12.29 25.21
CA ILE A 153 4.11 12.28 24.94
C ILE A 153 4.65 10.92 25.41
N ILE A 154 5.21 10.18 24.46
CA ILE A 154 5.81 8.89 24.78
C ILE A 154 7.01 9.04 25.72
N SER A 155 7.04 8.28 26.80
CA SER A 155 8.18 8.25 27.72
C SER A 155 9.37 7.50 27.11
N LYS A 156 10.59 7.74 27.63
CA LYS A 156 11.78 6.98 27.21
C LYS A 156 11.65 5.49 27.51
N GLU A 157 11.02 5.14 28.60
CA GLU A 157 10.71 3.77 28.99
C GLU A 157 9.78 3.13 27.96
N ASP A 158 8.76 3.83 27.54
CA ASP A 158 7.82 3.32 26.52
C ASP A 158 8.47 3.22 25.14
N ILE A 159 9.36 4.16 24.77
CA ILE A 159 10.18 4.04 23.55
C ILE A 159 10.96 2.72 23.57
N LYS A 160 11.67 2.40 24.65
CA LYS A 160 12.44 1.16 24.79
C LYS A 160 11.56 -0.09 24.78
N ARG A 161 10.36 -0.01 25.37
CA ARG A 161 9.37 -1.09 25.31
C ARG A 161 8.88 -1.33 23.87
N PHE A 162 8.60 -0.29 23.11
CA PHE A 162 8.22 -0.39 21.70
C PHE A 162 9.31 -1.05 20.85
N ILE A 163 10.55 -0.61 21.01
CA ILE A 163 11.69 -1.20 20.33
C ILE A 163 11.75 -2.71 20.59
N LYS A 164 11.60 -3.12 21.85
CA LYS A 164 11.56 -4.52 22.25
C LYS A 164 10.37 -5.28 21.64
N PHE A 165 9.18 -4.68 21.62
CA PHE A 165 8.00 -5.32 21.03
C PHE A 165 8.17 -5.54 19.52
N CYS A 166 8.75 -4.59 18.82
CA CYS A 166 9.07 -4.75 17.40
C CYS A 166 10.10 -5.88 17.16
N GLY A 167 11.13 -5.99 18.00
CA GLY A 167 12.06 -7.12 17.93
C GLY A 167 11.35 -8.47 18.11
N GLN A 168 10.44 -8.56 19.09
CA GLN A 168 9.66 -9.78 19.34
C GLN A 168 8.68 -10.08 18.19
N ALA A 169 8.03 -9.07 17.65
CA ALA A 169 7.15 -9.19 16.47
C ALA A 169 7.94 -9.68 15.25
N ALA A 170 9.13 -9.14 15.03
CA ALA A 170 10.03 -9.56 13.95
C ALA A 170 10.48 -11.03 14.11
N ARG A 171 10.75 -11.50 15.34
CA ARG A 171 11.02 -12.93 15.62
C ARG A 171 9.82 -13.80 15.19
N ARG A 172 8.59 -13.42 15.59
CA ARG A 172 7.37 -14.14 15.18
C ARG A 172 7.17 -14.14 13.66
N ALA A 173 7.48 -13.04 13.00
CA ALA A 173 7.42 -12.96 11.54
C ALA A 173 8.38 -13.96 10.89
N LYS A 174 9.62 -14.05 11.38
CA LYS A 174 10.59 -15.06 10.94
C LYS A 174 10.09 -16.49 11.19
N GLU A 175 9.54 -16.76 12.37
CA GLU A 175 8.97 -18.06 12.74
C GLU A 175 7.74 -18.42 11.90
N ALA A 176 6.93 -17.44 11.50
CA ALA A 176 5.81 -17.63 10.59
C ALA A 176 6.25 -17.89 9.14
N GLY A 177 7.50 -17.65 8.79
CA GLY A 177 8.06 -17.94 7.47
C GLY A 177 8.09 -16.77 6.49
N PHE A 178 7.90 -15.53 6.96
CA PHE A 178 8.06 -14.35 6.10
C PHE A 178 9.48 -14.20 5.56
N ASP A 179 9.62 -13.75 4.32
CA ASP A 179 10.90 -13.56 3.63
C ASP A 179 11.62 -12.26 4.02
N CYS A 180 10.91 -11.29 4.59
CA CYS A 180 11.48 -10.08 5.18
C CYS A 180 10.56 -9.46 6.22
N VAL A 181 11.15 -8.60 7.05
CA VAL A 181 10.41 -7.70 7.96
C VAL A 181 10.59 -6.27 7.50
N SER A 182 9.51 -5.52 7.46
CA SER A 182 9.50 -4.09 7.13
C SER A 182 9.09 -3.26 8.35
N VAL A 183 9.59 -2.04 8.43
CA VAL A 183 9.12 -1.05 9.41
C VAL A 183 8.43 0.10 8.67
N HIS A 184 7.26 0.49 9.15
CA HIS A 184 6.59 1.67 8.63
C HIS A 184 7.12 2.92 9.33
N ASN A 185 8.02 3.62 8.67
CA ASN A 185 8.68 4.84 9.13
C ASN A 185 8.44 6.04 8.19
N ALA A 186 7.31 6.05 7.51
CA ALA A 186 6.84 7.14 6.66
C ALA A 186 5.53 7.71 7.22
N HIS A 187 5.07 8.81 6.64
CA HIS A 187 3.81 9.46 7.02
C HIS A 187 3.86 9.97 8.46
N SER A 188 4.71 10.96 8.69
CA SER A 188 5.13 11.48 10.00
C SER A 188 4.02 11.99 10.91
N ASP A 189 2.82 12.15 10.39
CA ASP A 189 1.63 12.54 11.16
C ASP A 189 0.86 11.36 11.78
N ILE A 190 1.26 10.11 11.51
CA ILE A 190 0.58 8.91 12.04
C ILE A 190 1.52 7.82 12.56
N MET A 191 2.77 7.76 12.09
CA MET A 191 3.71 6.71 12.47
C MET A 191 4.76 7.19 13.46
N LEU A 192 4.91 6.48 14.58
CA LEU A 192 5.82 6.88 15.67
C LEU A 192 7.26 7.09 15.19
N GLY A 193 7.79 6.18 14.36
CA GLY A 193 9.14 6.30 13.83
C GLY A 193 9.31 7.52 12.93
N ALA A 194 8.34 7.76 12.03
CA ALA A 194 8.36 8.93 11.18
C ALA A 194 8.17 10.23 11.97
N CYS A 195 7.30 10.23 12.99
CA CYS A 195 7.16 11.36 13.92
C CYS A 195 8.46 11.64 14.66
N SER A 196 9.23 10.61 15.03
CA SER A 196 10.51 10.79 15.74
C SER A 196 11.57 11.46 14.88
N LEU A 197 11.56 11.20 13.57
CA LEU A 197 12.48 11.81 12.61
C LEU A 197 12.12 13.25 12.23
N ASP A 198 10.84 13.55 12.18
CA ASP A 198 10.31 14.80 11.65
C ASP A 198 10.50 15.94 12.66
N PRO A 199 11.27 17.00 12.33
CA PRO A 199 11.53 18.10 13.26
C PRO A 199 10.27 18.88 13.66
N MET A 200 9.21 18.83 12.85
CA MET A 200 7.94 19.45 13.18
C MET A 200 7.21 18.75 14.33
N PHE A 201 7.36 17.42 14.43
CA PHE A 201 6.69 16.62 15.45
C PHE A 201 7.61 16.25 16.61
N ASN A 202 8.91 16.21 16.41
CA ASN A 202 9.88 15.85 17.43
C ASN A 202 10.66 17.09 17.92
N ASN A 203 10.18 17.71 18.96
CA ASN A 203 10.85 18.80 19.67
C ASN A 203 11.32 18.39 21.08
N ARG A 204 11.63 17.10 21.26
CA ARG A 204 12.17 16.58 22.51
C ARG A 204 13.52 17.22 22.83
N ASP A 205 13.81 17.40 24.11
CA ASP A 205 15.06 17.93 24.66
C ASP A 205 15.98 16.84 25.25
N ASP A 206 15.56 15.55 25.10
CA ASP A 206 16.34 14.40 25.52
C ASP A 206 17.08 13.74 24.32
N GLU A 207 17.72 12.58 24.59
CA GLU A 207 18.54 11.86 23.61
C GLU A 207 17.79 11.37 22.35
N TYR A 208 16.45 11.42 22.33
CA TYR A 208 15.61 11.08 21.19
C TYR A 208 15.11 12.30 20.40
N GLY A 209 15.62 13.50 20.69
CA GLY A 209 15.22 14.74 20.04
C GLY A 209 16.41 15.64 19.70
N GLY A 210 16.13 16.92 19.46
CA GLY A 210 17.15 17.92 19.11
C GLY A 210 17.60 17.83 17.66
N ASP A 211 18.88 17.54 17.44
CA ASP A 211 19.46 17.41 16.12
C ASP A 211 19.03 16.14 15.38
N ILE A 212 19.50 15.98 14.15
CA ILE A 212 19.13 14.85 13.30
C ILE A 212 19.62 13.51 13.87
N GLU A 213 20.74 13.48 14.58
CA GLU A 213 21.27 12.26 15.21
C GLU A 213 20.36 11.83 16.36
N GLY A 214 19.93 12.76 17.21
CA GLY A 214 18.98 12.47 18.28
C GLY A 214 17.63 12.00 17.75
N ARG A 215 17.09 12.64 16.72
CA ARG A 215 15.84 12.23 16.09
C ARG A 215 15.93 10.86 15.39
N LEU A 216 17.08 10.48 14.87
CA LEU A 216 17.35 9.17 14.26
C LEU A 216 17.50 8.04 15.29
N ARG A 217 17.85 8.34 16.51
CA ARG A 217 18.18 7.34 17.55
C ARG A 217 17.13 6.25 17.70
N PHE A 218 15.86 6.64 17.80
CA PHE A 218 14.77 5.66 17.90
C PHE A 218 14.78 4.68 16.71
N THR A 219 14.89 5.18 15.50
CA THR A 219 14.87 4.36 14.29
C THR A 219 16.09 3.45 14.18
N VAL A 220 17.27 3.95 14.54
CA VAL A 220 18.52 3.17 14.56
C VAL A 220 18.43 2.05 15.59
N GLU A 221 18.03 2.34 16.82
CA GLU A 221 17.86 1.34 17.87
C GLU A 221 16.82 0.27 17.50
N LEU A 222 15.75 0.69 16.81
CA LEU A 222 14.70 -0.20 16.31
C LEU A 222 15.24 -1.19 15.27
N ILE A 223 15.99 -0.73 14.26
CA ILE A 223 16.61 -1.59 13.25
C ILE A 223 17.57 -2.58 13.93
N GLN A 224 18.39 -2.12 14.85
CA GLN A 224 19.34 -2.95 15.57
C GLN A 224 18.65 -4.02 16.43
N GLU A 225 17.53 -3.67 17.09
CA GLU A 225 16.76 -4.65 17.86
C GLU A 225 16.11 -5.70 16.97
N ILE A 226 15.52 -5.28 15.85
CA ILE A 226 14.96 -6.21 14.87
C ILE A 226 16.08 -7.15 14.37
N ARG A 227 17.25 -6.61 13.98
CA ARG A 227 18.39 -7.41 13.51
C ARG A 227 18.83 -8.45 14.52
N ARG A 228 18.89 -8.12 15.83
CA ARG A 228 19.19 -9.08 16.88
C ARG A 228 18.22 -10.26 16.93
N ASN A 229 16.95 -10.02 16.60
CA ASN A 229 15.89 -11.03 16.66
C ASN A 229 15.77 -11.87 15.38
N VAL A 230 16.09 -11.31 14.22
CA VAL A 230 15.87 -11.99 12.94
C VAL A 230 17.15 -12.54 12.30
N GLY A 231 18.34 -12.10 12.75
CA GLY A 231 19.62 -12.51 12.14
C GLY A 231 19.74 -12.03 10.70
N ASP A 232 19.92 -12.92 9.73
CA ASP A 232 20.16 -12.57 8.32
C ASP A 232 18.90 -12.32 7.51
N LEU A 233 17.70 -12.48 8.07
CA LEU A 233 16.46 -12.16 7.39
C LEU A 233 16.47 -10.68 6.94
N PRO A 234 16.11 -10.35 5.69
CA PRO A 234 16.09 -8.99 5.21
C PRO A 234 15.21 -8.05 6.05
N ILE A 235 15.74 -6.88 6.36
CA ILE A 235 15.00 -5.78 7.01
C ILE A 235 14.82 -4.68 6.00
N THR A 236 13.57 -4.29 5.74
CA THR A 236 13.24 -3.16 4.89
C THR A 236 12.58 -2.06 5.71
N MET A 237 12.56 -0.84 5.21
CA MET A 237 11.89 0.26 5.89
C MET A 237 11.21 1.18 4.88
N ARG A 238 9.94 1.52 5.14
CA ARG A 238 9.26 2.57 4.41
C ARG A 238 9.57 3.91 5.04
N ILE A 239 10.11 4.83 4.24
CA ILE A 239 10.42 6.20 4.64
C ILE A 239 9.73 7.22 3.72
N ASN A 240 9.57 8.46 4.18
CA ASN A 240 9.29 9.56 3.27
C ASN A 240 10.52 9.86 2.43
N GLY A 241 10.34 10.15 1.14
CA GLY A 241 11.40 10.68 0.29
C GLY A 241 11.55 12.20 0.44
N ASP A 242 10.48 12.85 0.92
CA ASP A 242 10.39 14.25 1.30
C ASP A 242 9.18 14.42 2.21
N ASP A 243 9.29 15.16 3.29
CA ASP A 243 8.15 15.42 4.18
C ASP A 243 7.16 16.44 3.58
N VAL A 244 7.59 17.15 2.52
CA VAL A 244 6.80 18.18 1.81
C VAL A 244 6.30 19.29 2.73
N LYS A 245 7.12 19.67 3.69
CA LYS A 245 6.82 20.67 4.73
C LYS A 245 7.75 21.89 4.70
N GLY A 246 8.58 21.99 3.66
CA GLY A 246 9.61 23.03 3.57
C GLY A 246 10.59 22.94 4.75
N GLU A 247 10.92 24.07 5.35
CA GLU A 247 11.85 24.14 6.49
C GLU A 247 11.36 23.46 7.78
N LEU A 248 10.08 23.08 7.84
CA LEU A 248 9.48 22.42 9.01
C LEU A 248 9.62 20.90 8.98
N GLY A 249 10.08 20.31 7.88
CA GLY A 249 10.25 18.87 7.72
C GLY A 249 11.64 18.50 7.23
N ASN A 250 11.89 17.20 7.03
CA ASN A 250 13.10 16.74 6.38
C ASN A 250 12.94 16.88 4.86
N SER A 251 13.87 17.59 4.23
CA SER A 251 13.94 17.71 2.78
C SER A 251 14.50 16.43 2.14
N LEU A 252 14.28 16.26 0.83
CA LEU A 252 14.91 15.18 0.06
C LEU A 252 16.44 15.19 0.22
N GLU A 253 17.07 16.38 0.30
CA GLU A 253 18.51 16.50 0.52
C GLU A 253 18.93 15.96 1.89
N ASP A 254 18.21 16.31 2.96
CA ASP A 254 18.48 15.81 4.31
C ASP A 254 18.33 14.29 4.38
N ILE A 255 17.29 13.75 3.74
CA ILE A 255 17.04 12.31 3.69
C ILE A 255 18.18 11.59 2.98
N CYS A 256 18.61 12.07 1.81
CA CYS A 256 19.70 11.47 1.06
C CYS A 256 21.05 11.58 1.78
N LYS A 257 21.33 12.72 2.43
CA LYS A 257 22.65 13.03 2.98
C LYS A 257 22.86 12.49 4.39
N TYR A 258 21.81 12.50 5.21
CA TYR A 258 21.95 12.21 6.63
C TYR A 258 21.15 10.97 7.06
N ILE A 259 19.93 10.78 6.56
CA ILE A 259 19.04 9.72 7.05
C ILE A 259 19.40 8.38 6.41
N VAL A 260 19.44 8.30 5.09
CA VAL A 260 19.71 7.05 4.36
C VAL A 260 21.02 6.38 4.79
N PRO A 261 22.17 7.07 4.88
CA PRO A 261 23.42 6.45 5.31
C PRO A 261 23.38 5.86 6.73
N GLU A 262 22.69 6.53 7.67
CA GLU A 262 22.58 6.02 9.04
C GLU A 262 21.63 4.82 9.16
N LEU A 263 20.58 4.76 8.34
CA LEU A 263 19.71 3.58 8.26
C LEU A 263 20.47 2.36 7.71
N GLU A 264 21.27 2.53 6.65
CA GLU A 264 22.12 1.48 6.08
C GLU A 264 23.16 0.99 7.10
N LYS A 265 23.83 1.92 7.78
CA LYS A 265 24.80 1.62 8.84
C LYS A 265 24.17 0.90 10.03
N ALA A 266 22.90 1.18 10.35
CA ALA A 266 22.13 0.47 11.37
C ALA A 266 21.80 -0.98 10.97
N GLY A 267 21.91 -1.33 9.69
CA GLY A 267 21.70 -2.67 9.17
C GLY A 267 20.44 -2.85 8.33
N LEU A 268 19.93 -1.77 7.73
CA LEU A 268 18.82 -1.83 6.77
C LEU A 268 19.28 -2.48 5.46
N ASP A 269 18.45 -3.33 4.86
CA ASP A 269 18.76 -4.10 3.65
C ASP A 269 18.04 -3.60 2.39
N ALA A 270 16.99 -2.81 2.53
CA ALA A 270 16.33 -2.12 1.42
C ALA A 270 15.45 -0.97 1.92
N ILE A 271 15.27 0.02 1.07
CA ILE A 271 14.48 1.23 1.35
C ILE A 271 13.21 1.22 0.49
N ASP A 272 12.06 1.41 1.12
CA ASP A 272 10.77 1.61 0.47
C ASP A 272 10.41 3.10 0.54
N VAL A 273 10.39 3.79 -0.60
CA VAL A 273 10.22 5.23 -0.66
C VAL A 273 8.76 5.61 -0.88
N SER A 274 8.17 6.25 0.12
CA SER A 274 6.86 6.91 0.04
C SER A 274 7.01 8.42 0.10
N GLN A 275 5.93 9.16 0.27
CA GLN A 275 5.97 10.62 0.40
C GLN A 275 4.75 11.14 1.17
N GLY A 276 4.90 12.30 1.79
CA GLY A 276 3.84 13.06 2.41
C GLY A 276 3.33 12.45 3.72
N GLY A 277 2.26 13.03 4.24
CA GLY A 277 1.54 12.59 5.42
C GLY A 277 0.12 12.14 5.10
N ALA A 278 -0.54 11.43 6.00
CA ALA A 278 -1.92 11.01 5.82
C ALA A 278 -2.91 12.17 6.02
N MET A 279 -2.54 13.16 6.78
CA MET A 279 -3.42 14.23 7.27
C MET A 279 -2.94 15.65 6.93
N TYR A 280 -1.72 15.81 6.43
CA TYR A 280 -1.20 17.13 6.07
C TYR A 280 -1.84 17.63 4.78
N ALA A 281 -2.44 18.83 4.85
CA ALA A 281 -3.27 19.40 3.78
C ALA A 281 -2.58 19.41 2.41
N GLY A 282 -3.15 18.72 1.43
CA GLY A 282 -2.74 18.75 0.04
C GLY A 282 -1.63 17.78 -0.37
N HIS A 283 -0.98 17.07 0.56
CA HIS A 283 0.13 16.16 0.28
C HIS A 283 -0.09 14.76 0.84
N GLY A 284 -1.27 14.19 0.54
CA GLY A 284 -1.65 12.85 0.98
C GLY A 284 -0.69 11.77 0.48
N ASN A 285 -0.47 10.77 1.32
CA ASN A 285 0.37 9.60 1.06
C ASN A 285 -0.17 8.65 -0.02
N LEU A 286 -1.39 8.90 -0.50
CA LEU A 286 -2.06 8.12 -1.55
C LEU A 286 -2.49 9.07 -2.69
N PRO A 287 -1.66 9.22 -3.74
CA PRO A 287 -1.94 10.17 -4.80
C PRO A 287 -3.18 9.76 -5.59
N THR A 288 -4.15 10.67 -5.67
CA THR A 288 -5.39 10.53 -6.43
C THR A 288 -5.20 10.92 -7.91
N LEU A 289 -6.29 10.98 -8.67
CA LEU A 289 -6.31 11.40 -10.07
C LEU A 289 -5.77 12.83 -10.31
N TYR A 290 -5.72 13.66 -9.28
CA TYR A 290 -5.18 15.03 -9.35
C TYR A 290 -3.64 15.07 -9.38
N TYR A 291 -2.98 13.96 -9.09
CA TYR A 291 -1.54 13.82 -9.20
C TYR A 291 -1.16 13.16 -10.54
N PRO A 292 -0.06 13.55 -11.17
CA PRO A 292 0.42 12.86 -12.36
C PRO A 292 0.76 11.38 -12.05
N ARG A 293 0.71 10.55 -13.08
CA ARG A 293 1.18 9.16 -12.97
C ARG A 293 2.68 9.15 -12.67
N ALA A 294 3.14 8.15 -11.91
CA ALA A 294 4.53 8.03 -11.45
C ALA A 294 5.04 9.25 -10.66
N CYS A 295 4.13 9.96 -9.95
CA CYS A 295 4.39 11.27 -9.34
C CYS A 295 5.55 11.30 -8.35
N TRP A 296 5.91 10.17 -7.72
CA TRP A 296 6.98 10.13 -6.70
C TRP A 296 8.28 9.49 -7.20
N MET A 297 8.38 9.19 -8.48
CA MET A 297 9.61 8.61 -9.02
C MET A 297 10.81 9.54 -8.91
N HIS A 298 10.61 10.86 -8.87
CA HIS A 298 11.67 11.82 -8.68
C HIS A 298 12.36 11.68 -7.32
N VAL A 299 11.62 11.48 -6.22
CA VAL A 299 12.20 11.26 -4.89
C VAL A 299 12.82 9.87 -4.77
N SER A 300 12.14 8.83 -5.26
CA SER A 300 12.67 7.46 -5.23
C SER A 300 13.98 7.34 -6.01
N SER A 301 14.05 7.95 -7.19
CA SER A 301 15.28 7.92 -8.01
C SER A 301 16.42 8.75 -7.43
N ALA A 302 16.11 9.83 -6.72
CA ALA A 302 17.14 10.60 -6.02
C ALA A 302 17.73 9.79 -4.86
N ILE A 303 16.88 9.17 -4.03
CA ILE A 303 17.34 8.28 -2.95
C ILE A 303 18.17 7.13 -3.52
N LYS A 304 17.73 6.49 -4.61
CA LYS A 304 18.47 5.40 -5.24
C LYS A 304 19.88 5.78 -5.67
N LYS A 305 20.13 7.02 -6.05
CA LYS A 305 21.47 7.49 -6.40
C LYS A 305 22.42 7.61 -5.21
N HIS A 306 21.88 7.69 -4.00
CA HIS A 306 22.63 7.82 -2.76
C HIS A 306 22.67 6.52 -1.95
N ALA A 307 21.63 5.68 -2.07
CA ALA A 307 21.54 4.42 -1.37
C ALA A 307 22.48 3.35 -1.96
N THR A 308 23.08 2.55 -1.10
CA THR A 308 23.87 1.35 -1.46
C THR A 308 23.02 0.09 -1.47
N VAL A 309 21.85 0.13 -0.81
CA VAL A 309 20.86 -0.95 -0.77
C VAL A 309 19.75 -0.76 -1.82
N PRO A 310 19.01 -1.82 -2.20
CA PRO A 310 17.90 -1.74 -3.14
C PRO A 310 16.81 -0.76 -2.70
N VAL A 311 16.18 -0.11 -3.68
CA VAL A 311 15.12 0.87 -3.48
C VAL A 311 13.83 0.43 -4.14
N PHE A 312 12.75 0.40 -3.36
CA PHE A 312 11.38 0.23 -3.83
C PHE A 312 10.77 1.61 -4.12
N GLY A 313 10.09 1.73 -5.24
CA GLY A 313 9.37 2.95 -5.61
C GLY A 313 7.85 2.74 -5.67
N VAL A 314 7.09 3.82 -5.41
CA VAL A 314 5.63 3.84 -5.49
C VAL A 314 5.15 5.20 -6.02
N GLY A 315 3.91 5.32 -6.43
CA GLY A 315 3.25 6.59 -6.76
C GLY A 315 2.51 6.57 -8.10
N ARG A 316 1.26 6.07 -8.12
CA ARG A 316 0.39 6.03 -9.30
C ARG A 316 1.00 5.38 -10.55
N VAL A 317 1.72 4.29 -10.39
CA VAL A 317 2.12 3.43 -11.51
C VAL A 317 0.91 2.56 -11.86
N THR A 318 0.33 2.74 -13.03
CA THR A 318 -0.96 2.15 -13.41
C THR A 318 -0.90 1.32 -14.69
N SER A 319 0.24 1.27 -15.38
CA SER A 319 0.42 0.40 -16.56
C SER A 319 1.79 -0.30 -16.54
N LEU A 320 1.86 -1.44 -17.19
CA LEU A 320 3.09 -2.23 -17.27
C LEU A 320 4.14 -1.57 -18.17
N GLU A 321 3.72 -0.82 -19.20
CA GLU A 321 4.62 -0.04 -20.04
C GLU A 321 5.34 1.04 -19.21
N MET A 322 4.60 1.70 -18.33
CA MET A 322 5.18 2.68 -17.41
C MET A 322 6.13 2.01 -16.43
N ALA A 323 5.74 0.88 -15.85
CA ALA A 323 6.58 0.11 -14.94
C ALA A 323 7.87 -0.34 -15.63
N GLU A 324 7.79 -0.87 -16.85
CA GLU A 324 8.95 -1.26 -17.66
C GLU A 324 9.89 -0.08 -17.91
N LYS A 325 9.35 1.06 -18.32
CA LYS A 325 10.15 2.27 -18.56
C LYS A 325 10.91 2.69 -17.29
N ILE A 326 10.22 2.78 -16.14
CA ILE A 326 10.82 3.19 -14.86
C ILE A 326 11.97 2.24 -14.47
N LEU A 327 11.76 0.92 -14.58
CA LEU A 327 12.76 -0.07 -14.22
C LEU A 327 13.93 -0.09 -15.21
N ARG A 328 13.65 0.07 -16.52
CA ARG A 328 14.67 0.11 -17.56
C ARG A 328 15.56 1.35 -17.47
N GLU A 329 15.00 2.49 -17.08
CA GLU A 329 15.74 3.72 -16.79
C GLU A 329 16.50 3.64 -15.45
N GLY A 330 16.34 2.57 -14.67
CA GLY A 330 17.03 2.35 -13.41
C GLY A 330 16.64 3.31 -12.30
N LEU A 331 15.42 3.87 -12.36
CA LEU A 331 14.95 4.84 -11.37
C LEU A 331 14.74 4.22 -9.99
N VAL A 332 14.38 2.93 -9.96
CA VAL A 332 14.24 2.09 -8.75
C VAL A 332 14.62 0.64 -9.10
N ASP A 333 14.76 -0.23 -8.08
CA ASP A 333 15.05 -1.65 -8.27
C ASP A 333 13.79 -2.49 -8.36
N ILE A 334 12.79 -2.15 -7.54
CA ILE A 334 11.50 -2.82 -7.42
C ILE A 334 10.40 -1.75 -7.43
N LEU A 335 9.25 -2.09 -7.98
CA LEU A 335 8.15 -1.15 -8.14
C LEU A 335 6.88 -1.69 -7.50
N TYR A 336 6.28 -0.92 -6.59
CA TYR A 336 4.95 -1.25 -6.10
C TYR A 336 3.89 -0.88 -7.13
N PHE A 337 3.18 -1.92 -7.56
CA PHE A 337 2.05 -1.85 -8.49
C PHE A 337 0.73 -1.98 -7.72
N GLY A 338 0.60 -1.19 -6.64
CA GLY A 338 -0.41 -1.32 -5.58
C GLY A 338 -1.85 -1.36 -6.07
N ARG A 339 -2.54 -0.20 -6.11
CA ARG A 339 -3.97 -0.11 -6.47
C ARG A 339 -4.32 -0.78 -7.81
N GLN A 340 -3.40 -0.81 -8.77
CA GLN A 340 -3.61 -1.48 -10.04
C GLN A 340 -3.80 -3.00 -9.85
N SER A 341 -3.03 -3.63 -8.97
CA SER A 341 -3.17 -5.06 -8.66
C SER A 341 -4.48 -5.40 -7.94
N TYR A 342 -5.08 -4.44 -7.24
CA TYR A 342 -6.43 -4.61 -6.68
C TYR A 342 -7.53 -4.45 -7.73
N VAL A 343 -7.36 -3.52 -8.66
CA VAL A 343 -8.35 -3.27 -9.71
C VAL A 343 -8.39 -4.41 -10.72
N ASP A 344 -7.23 -4.95 -11.06
CA ASP A 344 -7.11 -6.11 -11.93
C ASP A 344 -5.95 -7.00 -11.47
N ASN A 345 -6.24 -7.98 -10.64
CA ASN A 345 -5.24 -8.92 -10.13
C ASN A 345 -4.69 -9.85 -11.22
N GLN A 346 -5.30 -9.89 -12.40
CA GLN A 346 -4.85 -10.70 -13.54
C GLN A 346 -4.02 -9.89 -14.55
N VAL A 347 -3.68 -8.65 -14.26
CA VAL A 347 -3.01 -7.77 -15.23
C VAL A 347 -1.69 -8.33 -15.77
N LEU A 348 -0.86 -8.97 -14.94
CA LEU A 348 0.39 -9.60 -15.37
C LEU A 348 0.15 -10.85 -16.24
N ASN A 349 -0.84 -11.67 -15.89
CA ASN A 349 -1.22 -12.84 -16.64
C ASN A 349 -1.77 -12.45 -18.02
N LYS A 350 -2.69 -11.49 -18.06
CA LYS A 350 -3.23 -10.91 -19.29
C LYS A 350 -2.14 -10.36 -20.20
N PHE A 351 -1.17 -9.65 -19.63
CA PHE A 351 -0.06 -9.09 -20.39
C PHE A 351 0.80 -10.20 -21.03
N ARG A 352 1.09 -11.28 -20.30
CA ARG A 352 1.81 -12.45 -20.84
C ARG A 352 1.04 -13.14 -21.97
N GLU A 353 -0.29 -13.06 -21.97
CA GLU A 353 -1.17 -13.54 -23.02
C GLU A 353 -1.32 -12.55 -24.20
N GLY A 354 -0.61 -11.42 -24.18
CA GLY A 354 -0.72 -10.36 -25.19
C GLY A 354 -1.95 -9.48 -25.05
N LYS A 355 -2.69 -9.59 -23.95
CA LYS A 355 -3.87 -8.79 -23.62
C LYS A 355 -3.44 -7.56 -22.82
N CYS A 356 -3.15 -6.46 -23.51
CA CYS A 356 -2.60 -5.25 -22.88
C CYS A 356 -3.31 -3.96 -23.31
N MET A 357 -4.37 -4.06 -24.10
CA MET A 357 -5.17 -2.89 -24.50
C MET A 357 -6.05 -2.39 -23.34
N PRO A 358 -6.47 -1.13 -23.32
CA PRO A 358 -7.43 -0.63 -22.34
C PRO A 358 -8.73 -1.43 -22.27
N SER A 359 -9.13 -2.08 -23.36
CA SER A 359 -10.25 -3.02 -23.42
C SER A 359 -10.04 -4.32 -22.65
N ASP A 360 -8.80 -4.73 -22.46
CA ASP A 360 -8.45 -6.01 -21.85
C ASP A 360 -8.24 -5.89 -20.33
N VAL A 361 -7.74 -4.74 -19.89
CA VAL A 361 -7.27 -4.50 -18.52
C VAL A 361 -8.09 -3.40 -17.83
N ARG A 362 -8.61 -3.71 -16.66
CA ARG A 362 -9.17 -2.67 -15.79
C ARG A 362 -8.05 -1.80 -15.26
N GLN A 363 -7.95 -0.56 -15.73
CA GLN A 363 -6.94 0.37 -15.21
C GLN A 363 -7.46 1.14 -13.99
N CYS A 364 -6.59 1.31 -13.00
CA CYS A 364 -6.88 2.13 -11.84
C CYS A 364 -7.07 3.61 -12.25
N LEU A 365 -8.21 4.18 -11.89
CA LEU A 365 -8.55 5.59 -12.18
C LEU A 365 -7.90 6.56 -11.19
N GLY A 366 -7.47 6.09 -10.02
CA GLY A 366 -7.04 6.97 -8.93
C GLY A 366 -8.19 7.80 -8.35
N CYS A 367 -9.42 7.32 -8.44
CA CYS A 367 -10.62 8.04 -8.05
C CYS A 367 -10.71 8.31 -6.55
N ASP A 368 -10.08 7.47 -5.72
CA ASP A 368 -10.04 7.61 -4.28
C ASP A 368 -8.69 7.15 -3.71
N THR A 369 -8.46 7.50 -2.47
CA THR A 369 -7.32 7.04 -1.66
C THR A 369 -7.57 5.67 -1.08
N VAL A 370 -8.83 5.37 -0.73
CA VAL A 370 -9.27 4.10 -0.13
C VAL A 370 -10.10 3.32 -1.14
N CYS A 371 -9.52 2.31 -1.77
CA CYS A 371 -10.10 1.60 -2.93
C CYS A 371 -11.27 0.65 -2.61
N PHE A 372 -12.07 0.87 -1.57
CA PHE A 372 -13.11 -0.07 -1.17
C PHE A 372 -14.45 0.59 -0.83
N PRO A 373 -15.48 0.22 -1.58
CA PRO A 373 -15.50 -0.65 -2.77
C PRO A 373 -14.79 0.00 -3.97
N CYS A 374 -14.16 -0.80 -4.82
CA CYS A 374 -13.51 -0.29 -6.03
C CYS A 374 -14.54 0.09 -7.08
N ALA A 375 -14.45 1.31 -7.60
CA ALA A 375 -15.37 1.80 -8.65
C ALA A 375 -15.23 1.06 -10.00
N MET A 376 -14.07 0.43 -10.23
CA MET A 376 -13.77 -0.31 -11.47
C MET A 376 -13.98 -1.80 -11.34
N ASN A 377 -13.92 -2.35 -10.15
CA ASN A 377 -14.00 -3.79 -9.92
C ASN A 377 -14.65 -4.08 -8.58
N TYR A 378 -15.92 -4.45 -8.60
CA TYR A 378 -16.61 -4.86 -7.38
C TYR A 378 -16.11 -6.22 -6.84
N GLU A 379 -15.50 -7.04 -7.74
CA GLU A 379 -14.87 -8.32 -7.40
C GLU A 379 -13.44 -8.14 -6.85
N ALA A 380 -12.95 -6.90 -6.70
CA ALA A 380 -11.68 -6.64 -6.07
C ALA A 380 -11.65 -7.24 -4.66
N PRO A 381 -10.53 -7.87 -4.24
CA PRO A 381 -10.43 -8.53 -2.94
C PRO A 381 -11.00 -7.63 -1.84
N GLY A 382 -12.12 -8.07 -1.24
CA GLY A 382 -12.88 -7.26 -0.30
C GLY A 382 -12.11 -7.03 0.99
N MET A 383 -11.82 -5.77 1.32
CA MET A 383 -11.16 -5.43 2.59
C MET A 383 -12.07 -5.54 3.80
N ARG A 384 -13.36 -5.73 3.59
CA ARG A 384 -14.32 -5.87 4.69
C ARG A 384 -14.57 -7.31 5.13
N GLY A 385 -13.84 -8.28 4.53
CA GLY A 385 -14.07 -9.70 4.81
C GLY A 385 -15.36 -10.25 4.23
N GLU A 386 -16.03 -9.47 3.38
CA GLU A 386 -17.19 -9.93 2.64
C GLU A 386 -16.72 -11.00 1.63
N GLU A 387 -17.40 -12.12 1.63
CA GLU A 387 -17.16 -13.17 0.65
C GLU A 387 -17.63 -12.66 -0.71
N ILE A 388 -16.68 -12.34 -1.59
CA ILE A 388 -17.02 -12.08 -2.98
C ILE A 388 -17.33 -13.42 -3.61
N LEU A 389 -18.61 -13.72 -3.70
CA LEU A 389 -19.07 -14.94 -4.34
C LEU A 389 -18.69 -14.87 -5.83
N PRO A 390 -18.06 -15.92 -6.37
CA PRO A 390 -17.81 -16.00 -7.79
C PRO A 390 -19.14 -15.88 -8.55
N LEU A 391 -19.09 -15.25 -9.72
CA LEU A 391 -20.24 -15.14 -10.61
C LEU A 391 -20.76 -16.54 -10.97
N ALA A 392 -21.82 -16.97 -10.30
CA ALA A 392 -22.45 -18.24 -10.61
C ALA A 392 -23.17 -18.16 -11.94
N ALA A 393 -23.05 -19.23 -12.76
CA ALA A 393 -23.83 -19.38 -13.97
C ALA A 393 -25.35 -19.31 -13.65
N ALA A 394 -26.11 -18.74 -14.55
CA ALA A 394 -27.56 -18.67 -14.39
C ALA A 394 -28.16 -20.09 -14.49
N GLU A 395 -28.98 -20.49 -13.53
CA GLU A 395 -29.71 -21.78 -13.57
C GLU A 395 -30.57 -21.92 -14.85
N LYS A 396 -31.14 -20.79 -15.27
CA LYS A 396 -31.98 -20.71 -16.50
C LYS A 396 -31.54 -19.48 -17.29
N PRO A 397 -30.74 -19.64 -18.37
CA PRO A 397 -30.41 -18.56 -19.28
C PRO A 397 -31.69 -17.88 -19.84
N LYS A 398 -31.62 -16.58 -20.00
CA LYS A 398 -32.71 -15.74 -20.49
C LYS A 398 -32.22 -14.81 -21.59
N ASP A 399 -33.12 -14.34 -22.43
CA ASP A 399 -32.89 -13.15 -23.26
C ASP A 399 -33.08 -11.90 -22.39
N VAL A 400 -32.06 -11.06 -22.31
CA VAL A 400 -32.03 -9.87 -21.47
C VAL A 400 -31.82 -8.63 -22.34
N LEU A 401 -32.73 -7.68 -22.28
CA LEU A 401 -32.61 -6.39 -22.95
C LEU A 401 -32.20 -5.33 -21.89
N ILE A 402 -31.11 -4.63 -22.19
CA ILE A 402 -30.63 -3.51 -21.38
C ILE A 402 -30.73 -2.23 -22.20
N ILE A 403 -31.35 -1.21 -21.62
CA ILE A 403 -31.56 0.08 -22.27
C ILE A 403 -30.64 1.12 -21.61
N GLY A 404 -29.71 1.64 -22.41
CA GLY A 404 -28.72 2.63 -22.03
C GLY A 404 -27.31 2.05 -21.92
N GLY A 405 -26.40 2.52 -22.77
CA GLY A 405 -24.99 2.10 -22.89
C GLY A 405 -24.03 2.95 -22.05
N GLY A 406 -24.46 3.52 -20.92
CA GLY A 406 -23.59 4.08 -19.91
C GLY A 406 -22.86 2.98 -19.12
N VAL A 407 -21.90 3.36 -18.26
CA VAL A 407 -21.10 2.39 -17.48
C VAL A 407 -21.96 1.43 -16.65
N GLY A 408 -23.06 1.90 -16.06
CA GLY A 408 -23.98 1.04 -15.32
C GLY A 408 -24.69 0.01 -16.21
N GLY A 409 -25.14 0.41 -17.39
CA GLY A 409 -25.78 -0.51 -18.37
C GLY A 409 -24.79 -1.50 -18.95
N MET A 410 -23.58 -1.06 -19.29
CA MET A 410 -22.52 -1.94 -19.77
C MET A 410 -22.08 -2.95 -18.69
N GLU A 411 -21.95 -2.54 -17.42
CA GLU A 411 -21.61 -3.47 -16.32
C GLU A 411 -22.73 -4.47 -16.08
N ALA A 412 -24.00 -4.06 -16.11
CA ALA A 412 -25.13 -4.96 -16.03
C ALA A 412 -25.13 -5.98 -17.18
N ALA A 413 -24.81 -5.52 -18.40
CA ALA A 413 -24.70 -6.39 -19.58
C ALA A 413 -23.57 -7.39 -19.42
N ARG A 414 -22.39 -6.94 -18.99
CA ARG A 414 -21.21 -7.77 -18.73
C ARG A 414 -21.53 -8.90 -17.73
N ILE A 415 -22.12 -8.53 -16.59
CA ILE A 415 -22.48 -9.50 -15.54
C ILE A 415 -23.53 -10.51 -16.05
N ALA A 416 -24.56 -10.03 -16.71
CA ALA A 416 -25.61 -10.91 -17.27
C ALA A 416 -25.05 -11.88 -18.30
N ALA A 417 -24.24 -11.39 -19.25
CA ALA A 417 -23.60 -12.22 -20.26
C ALA A 417 -22.60 -13.21 -19.66
N ALA A 418 -21.76 -12.79 -18.71
CA ALA A 418 -20.81 -13.67 -18.01
C ALA A 418 -21.53 -14.78 -17.22
N ARG A 419 -22.77 -14.57 -16.78
CA ARG A 419 -23.63 -15.58 -16.17
C ARG A 419 -24.34 -16.49 -17.16
N GLY A 420 -24.16 -16.29 -18.48
CA GLY A 420 -24.70 -17.13 -19.55
C GLY A 420 -26.07 -16.68 -20.08
N HIS A 421 -26.52 -15.47 -19.76
CA HIS A 421 -27.71 -14.90 -20.42
C HIS A 421 -27.35 -14.42 -21.83
N LYS A 422 -28.33 -14.43 -22.74
CA LYS A 422 -28.23 -13.77 -24.05
C LYS A 422 -28.62 -12.31 -23.88
N VAL A 423 -27.65 -11.40 -24.05
CA VAL A 423 -27.83 -9.99 -23.74
C VAL A 423 -27.88 -9.14 -25.00
N THR A 424 -28.82 -8.21 -25.03
CA THR A 424 -28.87 -7.14 -26.03
C THR A 424 -28.83 -5.81 -25.29
N LEU A 425 -27.91 -4.91 -25.69
CA LEU A 425 -27.79 -3.58 -25.14
C LEU A 425 -28.19 -2.53 -26.19
N TRP A 426 -29.15 -1.68 -25.85
CA TRP A 426 -29.57 -0.59 -26.71
C TRP A 426 -29.07 0.76 -26.16
N GLU A 427 -28.42 1.50 -27.03
CA GLU A 427 -27.96 2.87 -26.75
C GLU A 427 -28.48 3.82 -27.87
N LYS A 428 -29.03 4.95 -27.47
CA LYS A 428 -29.54 5.95 -28.44
C LYS A 428 -28.45 6.75 -29.13
N ALA A 429 -27.29 6.91 -28.45
CA ALA A 429 -26.14 7.59 -29.02
C ALA A 429 -25.30 6.67 -29.89
N SER A 430 -24.46 7.24 -30.75
CA SER A 430 -23.53 6.50 -31.60
C SER A 430 -22.30 5.95 -30.83
N LYS A 431 -22.16 6.29 -29.55
CA LYS A 431 -21.04 5.87 -28.70
C LYS A 431 -21.55 5.44 -27.33
N LEU A 432 -20.89 4.42 -26.78
CA LEU A 432 -21.07 3.98 -25.41
C LEU A 432 -20.41 4.96 -24.42
N GLY A 433 -20.69 4.80 -23.10
CA GLY A 433 -20.08 5.58 -22.03
C GLY A 433 -21.02 6.51 -21.29
N GLY A 434 -22.09 6.98 -21.93
CA GLY A 434 -23.11 7.83 -21.28
C GLY A 434 -22.50 9.06 -20.60
N ALA A 435 -22.90 9.35 -19.37
CA ALA A 435 -22.41 10.50 -18.60
C ALA A 435 -20.89 10.45 -18.34
N VAL A 436 -20.33 9.27 -18.13
CA VAL A 436 -18.87 9.11 -17.92
C VAL A 436 -18.12 9.50 -19.19
N GLY A 437 -18.60 9.12 -20.38
CA GLY A 437 -18.02 9.56 -21.65
C GLY A 437 -18.01 11.08 -21.82
N VAL A 438 -19.00 11.79 -21.24
CA VAL A 438 -19.00 13.26 -21.23
C VAL A 438 -17.97 13.80 -20.24
N LEU A 439 -17.84 13.19 -19.05
CA LEU A 439 -16.85 13.61 -18.04
C LEU A 439 -15.41 13.56 -18.57
N THR A 440 -15.10 12.59 -19.44
CA THR A 440 -13.74 12.43 -20.00
C THR A 440 -13.29 13.59 -20.89
N THR A 441 -14.18 14.48 -21.28
CA THR A 441 -13.83 15.72 -21.99
C THR A 441 -13.13 16.75 -21.09
N THR A 442 -13.21 16.57 -19.77
CA THR A 442 -12.50 17.39 -18.78
C THR A 442 -11.10 16.81 -18.56
N PRO A 443 -10.01 17.58 -18.73
CA PRO A 443 -8.65 17.06 -18.69
C PRO A 443 -8.33 16.24 -17.44
N HIS A 444 -8.76 16.67 -16.25
CA HIS A 444 -8.54 15.96 -14.98
C HIS A 444 -9.31 14.65 -14.86
N LEU A 445 -10.36 14.46 -15.65
CA LEU A 445 -11.22 13.27 -15.65
C LEU A 445 -11.00 12.39 -16.89
N ALA A 446 -10.04 12.73 -17.74
CA ALA A 446 -9.77 11.99 -18.98
C ALA A 446 -9.46 10.49 -18.72
N GLU A 447 -8.87 10.15 -17.58
CA GLU A 447 -8.57 8.75 -17.20
C GLU A 447 -9.83 7.90 -17.00
N PHE A 448 -11.01 8.49 -16.78
CA PHE A 448 -12.28 7.75 -16.75
C PHE A 448 -12.64 7.10 -18.09
N GLN A 449 -11.98 7.51 -19.18
CA GLN A 449 -12.11 6.84 -20.47
C GLN A 449 -11.72 5.36 -20.38
N ASN A 450 -10.76 5.00 -19.53
CA ASN A 450 -10.36 3.61 -19.31
C ASN A 450 -11.53 2.71 -18.84
N ALA A 451 -12.48 3.26 -18.07
CA ALA A 451 -13.68 2.52 -17.68
C ALA A 451 -14.59 2.23 -18.88
N VAL A 452 -14.77 3.24 -19.74
CA VAL A 452 -15.59 3.11 -20.95
C VAL A 452 -14.95 2.13 -21.94
N ASP A 453 -13.63 2.24 -22.13
CA ASP A 453 -12.88 1.39 -23.06
C ASP A 453 -12.91 -0.07 -22.62
N TYR A 454 -12.65 -0.33 -21.33
CA TYR A 454 -12.73 -1.68 -20.75
C TYR A 454 -14.12 -2.28 -20.95
N LEU A 455 -15.18 -1.58 -20.51
CA LEU A 455 -16.54 -2.10 -20.59
C LEU A 455 -17.01 -2.29 -22.03
N SER A 456 -16.62 -1.38 -22.94
CA SER A 456 -16.92 -1.51 -24.38
C SER A 456 -16.23 -2.73 -24.97
N GLY A 457 -14.97 -3.01 -24.62
CA GLY A 457 -14.27 -4.22 -25.00
C GLY A 457 -14.98 -5.49 -24.49
N GLN A 458 -15.42 -5.47 -23.24
CA GLN A 458 -16.17 -6.60 -22.65
C GLN A 458 -17.50 -6.86 -23.37
N MET A 459 -18.15 -5.85 -23.95
CA MET A 459 -19.36 -6.08 -24.76
C MET A 459 -19.03 -6.92 -25.99
N ALA A 460 -17.92 -6.62 -26.66
CA ALA A 460 -17.46 -7.38 -27.83
C ALA A 460 -17.03 -8.82 -27.44
N ASP A 461 -16.24 -8.99 -26.37
CA ASP A 461 -15.75 -10.29 -25.93
C ASP A 461 -16.86 -11.23 -25.48
N LEU A 462 -17.93 -10.71 -24.92
CA LEU A 462 -19.08 -11.47 -24.40
C LEU A 462 -20.23 -11.58 -25.41
N ASN A 463 -20.08 -11.09 -26.64
CA ASN A 463 -21.09 -11.08 -27.69
C ASN A 463 -22.40 -10.38 -27.27
N VAL A 464 -22.28 -9.25 -26.59
CA VAL A 464 -23.40 -8.38 -26.27
C VAL A 464 -23.75 -7.51 -27.46
#